data_530c0fe41f43541a9dbe41d456f3b4b4
#
_entry.id   530c0fe41f43541a9dbe41d456f3b4b4
#
_cell.length_a   1.000
_cell.length_b   1.000
_cell.length_c   1.000
_cell.angle_alpha   90.00
_cell.angle_beta   90.00
_cell.angle_gamma   90.00
#
_symmetry.space_group_name_H-M   'P 1'
#
loop_
_entity.id
_entity.type
_entity.pdbx_description
1 polymer ?
#
loop_
_entity_poly.entity_id
_entity_poly.type
_entity_poly.pdbx_seq_one_letter_code
_entity_poly.pdbx_strand_id
1 'polypeptide(L)'
;MELILILVVLAAVVFFVMRSQNNSGGSSARDLEDAKADARQAIERLGGQVYSLVGTDDASKQALADASERYTAAGSQIEQANSPVQARLAKQTALEGLYYIRAARTAMGIDPGPEVPTLDGQKAAGTVTEAREIEFEGRQVAASPTPSNRTPNYYPGGRVAGRPVPAGWYSEPWWKPALVAGAWGLGSMFLFSALFSGMSGVGYDAQAFENGVGDGSDGGMDGGD
;
A
#
# COMPACT_ATOMS: atom_id res chain seq x y z
N MET A 1 36.48 -16.56 49.53
CA MET A 1 35.00 -16.52 49.53
C MET A 1 34.49 -15.57 48.46
N GLU A 2 35.07 -14.36 48.32
CA GLU A 2 34.61 -13.33 47.34
C GLU A 2 34.74 -13.80 45.86
N LEU A 3 35.78 -14.52 45.48
CA LEU A 3 36.03 -15.01 44.13
C LEU A 3 34.93 -16.02 43.68
N ILE A 4 34.45 -16.86 44.59
CA ILE A 4 33.37 -17.81 44.31
C ILE A 4 32.06 -17.09 44.12
N LEU A 5 31.81 -16.02 44.88
CA LEU A 5 30.59 -15.22 44.78
C LEU A 5 30.51 -14.44 43.45
N ILE A 6 31.67 -13.93 43.00
CA ILE A 6 31.78 -13.27 41.67
C ILE A 6 31.54 -14.26 40.53
N LEU A 7 32.05 -15.47 40.61
CA LEU A 7 31.82 -16.52 39.61
C LEU A 7 30.38 -16.98 39.54
N VAL A 8 29.69 -17.08 40.68
CA VAL A 8 28.25 -17.42 40.73
C VAL A 8 27.38 -16.33 40.13
N VAL A 9 27.72 -15.07 40.42
CA VAL A 9 27.00 -13.91 39.84
C VAL A 9 27.21 -13.85 38.31
N LEU A 10 28.42 -14.04 37.84
CA LEU A 10 28.72 -14.10 36.39
C LEU A 10 27.98 -15.24 35.72
N ALA A 11 27.96 -16.42 36.30
CA ALA A 11 27.22 -17.57 35.74
C ALA A 11 25.71 -17.33 35.72
N ALA A 12 25.15 -16.66 36.74
CA ALA A 12 23.74 -16.28 36.77
C ALA A 12 23.40 -15.23 35.71
N VAL A 13 24.27 -14.24 35.50
CA VAL A 13 24.10 -13.23 34.46
C VAL A 13 24.14 -13.87 33.06
N VAL A 14 25.13 -14.72 32.79
CA VAL A 14 25.25 -15.45 31.51
C VAL A 14 24.02 -16.35 31.29
N PHE A 15 23.56 -17.05 32.29
CA PHE A 15 22.37 -17.89 32.22
C PHE A 15 21.10 -17.04 31.93
N PHE A 16 20.97 -15.88 32.58
CA PHE A 16 19.82 -14.98 32.36
C PHE A 16 19.85 -14.36 30.97
N VAL A 17 21.02 -13.98 30.45
CA VAL A 17 21.20 -13.46 29.09
C VAL A 17 20.89 -14.56 28.04
N MET A 18 21.40 -15.77 28.21
CA MET A 18 21.09 -16.90 27.33
C MET A 18 19.60 -17.27 27.34
N ARG A 19 18.95 -17.22 28.51
CA ARG A 19 17.52 -17.51 28.64
C ARG A 19 16.66 -16.41 28.00
N SER A 20 17.07 -15.14 28.12
CA SER A 20 16.42 -14.01 27.47
C SER A 20 16.55 -14.07 25.95
N GLN A 21 17.69 -14.43 25.41
CA GLN A 21 17.89 -14.61 23.97
C GLN A 21 17.08 -15.78 23.39
N ASN A 22 16.96 -16.90 24.12
CA ASN A 22 16.14 -18.04 23.68
C ASN A 22 14.63 -17.73 23.66
N ASN A 23 14.15 -16.90 24.57
CA ASN A 23 12.74 -16.47 24.58
C ASN A 23 12.42 -15.49 23.43
N SER A 24 13.35 -14.62 23.07
CA SER A 24 13.18 -13.66 21.98
C SER A 24 13.17 -14.33 20.60
N GLY A 25 13.93 -15.39 20.40
CA GLY A 25 13.95 -16.15 19.15
C GLY A 25 12.63 -16.92 18.90
N GLY A 26 12.03 -17.47 19.94
CA GLY A 26 10.78 -18.23 19.84
C GLY A 26 9.55 -17.35 19.53
N SER A 27 9.48 -16.13 20.07
CA SER A 27 8.42 -15.17 19.76
C SER A 27 8.55 -14.65 18.33
N SER A 28 9.75 -14.25 17.91
CA SER A 28 10.01 -13.75 16.57
C SER A 28 9.70 -14.77 15.46
N ALA A 29 9.96 -16.05 15.69
CA ALA A 29 9.62 -17.11 14.74
C ALA A 29 8.10 -17.30 14.62
N ARG A 30 7.36 -17.26 15.75
CA ARG A 30 5.89 -17.32 15.74
C ARG A 30 5.29 -16.11 15.05
N ASP A 31 5.76 -14.91 15.37
CA ASP A 31 5.30 -13.66 14.75
C ASP A 31 5.49 -13.68 13.22
N LEU A 32 6.57 -14.30 12.73
CA LEU A 32 6.81 -14.48 11.31
C LEU A 32 5.80 -15.46 10.69
N GLU A 33 5.56 -16.61 11.31
CA GLU A 33 4.60 -17.60 10.79
C GLU A 33 3.17 -17.06 10.79
N ASP A 34 2.75 -16.34 11.83
CA ASP A 34 1.45 -15.69 11.92
C ASP A 34 1.30 -14.60 10.82
N ALA A 35 2.32 -13.76 10.64
CA ALA A 35 2.31 -12.77 9.58
C ALA A 35 2.29 -13.40 8.18
N LYS A 36 2.97 -14.53 7.98
CA LYS A 36 2.91 -15.30 6.72
C LYS A 36 1.54 -15.92 6.48
N ALA A 37 0.91 -16.48 7.52
CA ALA A 37 -0.43 -17.03 7.41
C ALA A 37 -1.45 -15.98 6.99
N ASP A 38 -1.41 -14.81 7.64
CA ASP A 38 -2.24 -13.65 7.30
C ASP A 38 -2.05 -13.18 5.85
N ALA A 39 -0.78 -13.10 5.41
CA ALA A 39 -0.47 -12.68 4.05
C ALA A 39 -0.97 -13.71 3.02
N ARG A 40 -0.76 -15.00 3.26
CA ARG A 40 -1.25 -16.08 2.38
C ARG A 40 -2.76 -16.05 2.24
N GLN A 41 -3.51 -15.84 3.33
CA GLN A 41 -4.96 -15.70 3.27
C GLN A 41 -5.40 -14.56 2.35
N ALA A 42 -4.75 -13.39 2.42
CA ALA A 42 -5.05 -12.28 1.53
C ALA A 42 -4.69 -12.58 0.06
N ILE A 43 -3.56 -13.24 -0.19
CA ILE A 43 -3.09 -13.64 -1.51
C ILE A 43 -4.06 -14.67 -2.14
N GLU A 44 -4.47 -15.68 -1.39
CA GLU A 44 -5.43 -16.70 -1.85
C GLU A 44 -6.78 -16.09 -2.21
N ARG A 45 -7.27 -15.17 -1.34
CA ARG A 45 -8.51 -14.43 -1.62
C ARG A 45 -8.39 -13.62 -2.92
N LEU A 46 -7.27 -12.92 -3.13
CA LEU A 46 -7.02 -12.16 -4.35
C LEU A 46 -6.94 -13.08 -5.56
N GLY A 47 -6.20 -14.19 -5.48
CA GLY A 47 -6.08 -15.17 -6.56
C GLY A 47 -7.43 -15.72 -7.01
N GLY A 48 -8.29 -16.10 -6.06
CA GLY A 48 -9.65 -16.55 -6.37
C GLY A 48 -10.48 -15.52 -7.14
N GLN A 49 -10.31 -14.23 -6.86
CA GLN A 49 -11.01 -13.16 -7.59
C GLN A 49 -10.39 -12.91 -8.97
N VAL A 50 -9.06 -12.89 -9.09
CA VAL A 50 -8.35 -12.69 -10.36
C VAL A 50 -8.76 -13.77 -11.38
N TYR A 51 -8.86 -15.02 -10.96
CA TYR A 51 -9.21 -16.14 -11.86
C TYR A 51 -10.71 -16.23 -12.17
N SER A 52 -11.59 -15.64 -11.36
CA SER A 52 -13.04 -15.75 -11.53
C SER A 52 -13.68 -14.61 -12.32
N LEU A 53 -12.98 -13.48 -12.51
CA LEU A 53 -13.53 -12.29 -13.15
C LEU A 53 -12.99 -12.09 -14.57
N VAL A 54 -13.90 -11.64 -15.45
CA VAL A 54 -13.55 -11.25 -16.83
C VAL A 54 -14.03 -9.84 -17.06
N GLY A 55 -13.11 -8.92 -17.36
CA GLY A 55 -13.42 -7.52 -17.63
C GLY A 55 -14.21 -7.33 -18.92
N THR A 56 -15.24 -6.48 -18.87
CA THR A 56 -16.15 -6.22 -19.99
C THR A 56 -15.83 -4.94 -20.75
N ASP A 57 -15.18 -3.99 -20.10
CA ASP A 57 -14.76 -2.68 -20.63
C ASP A 57 -13.29 -2.40 -20.32
N ASP A 58 -12.74 -1.30 -20.84
CA ASP A 58 -11.32 -0.97 -20.71
C ASP A 58 -10.91 -0.73 -19.25
N ALA A 59 -11.78 -0.10 -18.46
CA ALA A 59 -11.50 0.19 -17.05
C ALA A 59 -11.46 -1.09 -16.21
N SER A 60 -12.42 -1.99 -16.40
CA SER A 60 -12.44 -3.29 -15.70
C SER A 60 -11.29 -4.20 -16.12
N LYS A 61 -10.96 -4.23 -17.42
CA LYS A 61 -9.79 -4.99 -17.91
C LYS A 61 -8.49 -4.48 -17.35
N GLN A 62 -8.30 -3.15 -17.33
CA GLN A 62 -7.10 -2.54 -16.77
C GLN A 62 -6.99 -2.82 -15.26
N ALA A 63 -8.08 -2.66 -14.50
CA ALA A 63 -8.08 -2.95 -13.08
C ALA A 63 -7.80 -4.44 -12.77
N LEU A 64 -8.31 -5.37 -13.58
CA LEU A 64 -7.98 -6.80 -13.44
C LEU A 64 -6.53 -7.11 -13.79
N ALA A 65 -5.94 -6.42 -14.77
CA ALA A 65 -4.52 -6.54 -15.08
C ALA A 65 -3.66 -6.07 -13.89
N ASP A 66 -3.98 -4.90 -13.31
CA ASP A 66 -3.29 -4.39 -12.13
C ASP A 66 -3.48 -5.33 -10.91
N ALA A 67 -4.67 -5.91 -10.72
CA ALA A 67 -4.92 -6.92 -9.68
C ALA A 67 -4.03 -8.16 -9.87
N SER A 68 -3.88 -8.64 -11.10
CA SER A 68 -3.02 -9.78 -11.44
C SER A 68 -1.53 -9.48 -11.20
N GLU A 69 -1.07 -8.27 -11.50
CA GLU A 69 0.28 -7.82 -11.17
C GLU A 69 0.51 -7.87 -9.65
N ARG A 70 -0.45 -7.36 -8.85
CA ARG A 70 -0.35 -7.40 -7.38
C ARG A 70 -0.36 -8.82 -6.83
N TYR A 71 -1.19 -9.71 -7.41
CA TYR A 71 -1.22 -11.13 -7.03
C TYR A 71 0.15 -11.80 -7.23
N THR A 72 0.75 -11.62 -8.40
CA THR A 72 2.08 -12.17 -8.72
C THR A 72 3.17 -11.59 -7.82
N ALA A 73 3.14 -10.27 -7.59
CA ALA A 73 4.10 -9.59 -6.72
C ALA A 73 3.98 -10.06 -5.26
N ALA A 74 2.76 -10.13 -4.72
CA ALA A 74 2.52 -10.59 -3.35
C ALA A 74 2.94 -12.05 -3.16
N GLY A 75 2.69 -12.92 -4.15
CA GLY A 75 3.17 -14.31 -4.16
C GLY A 75 4.69 -14.40 -4.07
N SER A 76 5.40 -13.66 -4.92
CA SER A 76 6.87 -13.62 -4.87
C SER A 76 7.41 -13.05 -3.56
N GLN A 77 6.79 -11.99 -3.03
CA GLN A 77 7.20 -11.36 -1.78
C GLN A 77 7.04 -12.30 -0.58
N ILE A 78 5.93 -13.06 -0.49
CA ILE A 78 5.70 -13.95 0.64
C ILE A 78 6.64 -15.16 0.64
N GLU A 79 7.02 -15.66 -0.52
CA GLU A 79 8.01 -16.74 -0.64
C GLU A 79 9.40 -16.31 -0.15
N GLN A 80 9.77 -15.07 -0.41
CA GLN A 80 11.06 -14.50 -0.02
C GLN A 80 11.06 -13.91 1.41
N ALA A 81 9.89 -13.80 2.05
CA ALA A 81 9.79 -13.18 3.36
C ALA A 81 10.52 -13.99 4.43
N ASN A 82 11.45 -13.36 5.12
CA ASN A 82 12.21 -13.91 6.24
C ASN A 82 12.04 -13.10 7.54
N SER A 83 11.15 -12.10 7.53
CA SER A 83 10.78 -11.29 8.70
C SER A 83 9.29 -10.99 8.71
N PRO A 84 8.68 -10.72 9.90
CA PRO A 84 7.28 -10.34 10.00
C PRO A 84 6.95 -9.06 9.20
N VAL A 85 7.90 -8.14 9.08
CA VAL A 85 7.74 -6.90 8.29
C VAL A 85 7.58 -7.23 6.82
N GLN A 86 8.43 -8.10 6.26
CA GLN A 86 8.33 -8.51 4.85
C GLN A 86 7.02 -9.27 4.56
N ALA A 87 6.58 -10.13 5.46
CA ALA A 87 5.30 -10.82 5.33
C ALA A 87 4.12 -9.83 5.33
N ARG A 88 4.16 -8.81 6.20
CA ARG A 88 3.15 -7.74 6.20
C ARG A 88 3.16 -6.90 4.91
N LEU A 89 4.33 -6.64 4.33
CA LEU A 89 4.42 -5.97 3.02
C LEU A 89 3.77 -6.81 1.91
N ALA A 90 3.98 -8.13 1.91
CA ALA A 90 3.29 -9.02 0.97
C ALA A 90 1.76 -8.98 1.16
N LYS A 91 1.28 -8.93 2.42
CA LYS A 91 -0.15 -8.73 2.73
C LYS A 91 -0.67 -7.41 2.18
N GLN A 92 0.05 -6.30 2.39
CA GLN A 92 -0.34 -4.98 1.85
C GLN A 92 -0.45 -5.01 0.33
N THR A 93 0.49 -5.64 -0.38
CA THR A 93 0.44 -5.82 -1.83
C THR A 93 -0.79 -6.62 -2.26
N ALA A 94 -1.16 -7.68 -1.54
CA ALA A 94 -2.37 -8.45 -1.82
C ALA A 94 -3.66 -7.64 -1.55
N LEU A 95 -3.70 -6.85 -0.48
CA LEU A 95 -4.82 -5.95 -0.19
C LEU A 95 -4.97 -4.88 -1.28
N GLU A 96 -3.87 -4.31 -1.78
CA GLU A 96 -3.89 -3.40 -2.93
C GLU A 96 -4.53 -4.08 -4.15
N GLY A 97 -4.17 -5.33 -4.43
CA GLY A 97 -4.81 -6.14 -5.48
C GLY A 97 -6.31 -6.29 -5.28
N LEU A 98 -6.79 -6.48 -4.05
CA LEU A 98 -8.22 -6.54 -3.75
C LEU A 98 -8.95 -5.22 -3.98
N TYR A 99 -8.30 -4.08 -3.81
CA TYR A 99 -8.85 -2.77 -4.21
C TYR A 99 -9.04 -2.69 -5.72
N TYR A 100 -8.09 -3.18 -6.52
CA TYR A 100 -8.24 -3.27 -7.97
C TYR A 100 -9.37 -4.23 -8.38
N ILE A 101 -9.59 -5.33 -7.66
CA ILE A 101 -10.75 -6.20 -7.86
C ILE A 101 -12.06 -5.44 -7.64
N ARG A 102 -12.17 -4.69 -6.54
CA ARG A 102 -13.36 -3.86 -6.25
C ARG A 102 -13.58 -2.81 -7.34
N ALA A 103 -12.50 -2.16 -7.80
CA ALA A 103 -12.54 -1.20 -8.90
C ALA A 103 -13.03 -1.84 -10.20
N ALA A 104 -12.53 -3.02 -10.57
CA ALA A 104 -13.00 -3.75 -11.73
C ALA A 104 -14.49 -4.09 -11.66
N ARG A 105 -14.96 -4.57 -10.51
CA ARG A 105 -16.38 -4.86 -10.27
C ARG A 105 -17.24 -3.60 -10.36
N THR A 106 -16.76 -2.49 -9.80
CA THR A 106 -17.44 -1.17 -9.92
C THR A 106 -17.52 -0.73 -11.38
N ALA A 107 -16.46 -0.87 -12.16
CA ALA A 107 -16.46 -0.52 -13.58
C ALA A 107 -17.43 -1.38 -14.40
N MET A 108 -17.57 -2.65 -14.05
CA MET A 108 -18.58 -3.56 -14.66
C MET A 108 -20.02 -3.30 -14.18
N GLY A 109 -20.25 -2.36 -13.24
CA GLY A 109 -21.57 -2.09 -12.69
C GLY A 109 -22.15 -3.21 -11.80
N ILE A 110 -21.30 -4.08 -11.26
CA ILE A 110 -21.70 -5.15 -10.33
C ILE A 110 -21.28 -4.81 -8.89
N ASP A 111 -21.82 -5.55 -7.91
CA ASP A 111 -21.47 -5.38 -6.50
C ASP A 111 -19.95 -5.38 -6.29
N PRO A 112 -19.34 -4.33 -5.70
CA PRO A 112 -17.90 -4.27 -5.44
C PRO A 112 -17.37 -5.39 -4.55
N GLY A 113 -18.23 -6.07 -3.83
CA GLY A 113 -17.88 -7.12 -2.88
C GLY A 113 -17.47 -6.56 -1.50
N PRO A 114 -16.94 -7.42 -0.63
CA PRO A 114 -16.61 -7.06 0.73
C PRO A 114 -15.60 -5.92 0.82
N GLU A 115 -15.67 -5.14 1.88
CA GLU A 115 -14.68 -4.10 2.16
C GLU A 115 -13.28 -4.68 2.34
N VAL A 116 -12.30 -3.89 1.93
CA VAL A 116 -10.88 -4.18 2.07
C VAL A 116 -10.33 -3.29 3.18
N PRO A 117 -9.50 -3.81 4.09
CA PRO A 117 -8.81 -2.99 5.08
C PRO A 117 -8.04 -1.83 4.43
N THR A 118 -8.05 -0.69 5.08
CA THR A 118 -7.34 0.51 4.59
C THR A 118 -5.85 0.23 4.42
N LEU A 119 -5.30 0.66 3.29
CA LEU A 119 -3.86 0.57 3.02
C LEU A 119 -3.09 1.66 3.77
N ASP A 120 -1.81 1.40 4.02
CA ASP A 120 -0.91 2.39 4.63
C ASP A 120 -0.82 3.64 3.76
N GLY A 121 -0.98 4.81 4.37
CA GLY A 121 -0.94 6.11 3.69
C GLY A 121 -2.18 6.45 2.84
N GLN A 122 -3.16 5.55 2.70
CA GLN A 122 -4.34 5.76 1.87
C GLN A 122 -5.19 6.94 2.33
N LYS A 123 -5.44 7.06 3.65
CA LYS A 123 -6.22 8.17 4.20
C LYS A 123 -5.53 9.51 3.97
N ALA A 124 -4.21 9.57 4.15
CA ALA A 124 -3.43 10.78 3.95
C ALA A 124 -3.33 11.18 2.46
N ALA A 125 -3.36 10.20 1.56
CA ALA A 125 -3.34 10.45 0.12
C ALA A 125 -4.63 11.11 -0.40
N GLY A 126 -5.75 10.94 0.29
CA GLY A 126 -7.02 11.52 -0.11
C GLY A 126 -7.66 10.78 -1.30
N THR A 127 -8.70 11.40 -1.85
CA THR A 127 -9.53 10.80 -2.91
C THR A 127 -9.93 11.86 -3.94
N VAL A 128 -9.95 11.48 -5.21
CA VAL A 128 -10.51 12.30 -6.31
C VAL A 128 -12.01 12.43 -6.11
N THR A 129 -12.50 13.65 -5.92
CA THR A 129 -13.91 13.94 -5.63
C THR A 129 -14.67 14.57 -6.79
N GLU A 130 -13.96 15.07 -7.80
CA GLU A 130 -14.53 15.67 -9.01
C GLU A 130 -13.76 15.26 -10.25
N ALA A 131 -14.43 15.23 -11.40
CA ALA A 131 -13.76 15.00 -12.68
C ALA A 131 -12.98 16.26 -13.08
N ARG A 132 -11.72 16.10 -13.44
CA ARG A 132 -10.86 17.19 -13.92
C ARG A 132 -10.02 16.72 -15.08
N GLU A 133 -9.89 17.57 -16.09
CA GLU A 133 -9.09 17.33 -17.27
C GLU A 133 -8.19 18.55 -17.50
N ILE A 134 -6.94 18.31 -17.77
CA ILE A 134 -5.92 19.34 -18.00
C ILE A 134 -5.10 18.99 -19.23
N GLU A 135 -4.50 20.00 -19.87
CA GLU A 135 -3.43 19.80 -20.84
C GLU A 135 -2.08 19.88 -20.11
N PHE A 136 -1.29 18.84 -20.24
CA PHE A 136 0.04 18.78 -19.63
C PHE A 136 1.05 18.19 -20.60
N GLU A 137 2.09 18.95 -20.95
CA GLU A 137 3.14 18.55 -21.90
C GLU A 137 2.57 18.05 -23.24
N GLY A 138 1.53 18.75 -23.78
CA GLY A 138 0.90 18.45 -25.06
C GLY A 138 -0.02 17.22 -25.06
N ARG A 139 -0.39 16.69 -23.91
CA ARG A 139 -1.33 15.56 -23.74
C ARG A 139 -2.45 15.91 -22.77
N GLN A 140 -3.60 15.29 -22.97
CA GLN A 140 -4.73 15.44 -22.07
C GLN A 140 -4.61 14.46 -20.92
N VAL A 141 -4.51 14.99 -19.70
CA VAL A 141 -4.46 14.18 -18.47
C VAL A 141 -5.72 14.44 -17.66
N ALA A 142 -6.39 13.38 -17.25
CA ALA A 142 -7.65 13.46 -16.52
C ALA A 142 -7.63 12.63 -15.24
N ALA A 143 -8.38 13.09 -14.24
CA ALA A 143 -8.73 12.39 -13.02
C ALA A 143 -10.25 12.39 -12.83
N SER A 144 -10.82 11.31 -12.27
CA SER A 144 -12.26 11.17 -12.06
C SER A 144 -12.54 10.30 -10.82
N PRO A 145 -13.62 10.57 -10.08
CA PRO A 145 -14.09 9.67 -9.02
C PRO A 145 -14.71 8.38 -9.57
N THR A 146 -15.08 8.35 -10.83
CA THR A 146 -15.76 7.23 -11.48
C THR A 146 -15.01 6.70 -12.70
N PRO A 147 -15.13 5.40 -13.02
CA PRO A 147 -14.50 4.80 -14.20
C PRO A 147 -15.14 5.34 -15.50
N SER A 148 -14.33 5.45 -16.53
CA SER A 148 -14.77 5.74 -17.90
C SER A 148 -13.73 5.28 -18.92
N ASN A 149 -14.10 5.28 -20.22
CA ASN A 149 -13.13 5.01 -21.29
C ASN A 149 -12.01 6.06 -21.36
N ARG A 150 -12.22 7.26 -20.79
CA ARG A 150 -11.21 8.33 -20.72
C ARG A 150 -10.31 8.21 -19.47
N THR A 151 -10.79 7.56 -18.43
CA THR A 151 -10.09 7.35 -17.17
C THR A 151 -10.15 5.89 -16.77
N PRO A 152 -9.49 4.98 -17.52
CA PRO A 152 -9.57 3.55 -17.28
C PRO A 152 -8.61 3.06 -16.18
N ASN A 153 -7.63 3.88 -15.75
CA ASN A 153 -6.59 3.48 -14.80
C ASN A 153 -7.00 3.83 -13.38
N TYR A 154 -7.31 2.84 -12.57
CA TYR A 154 -7.59 3.03 -11.15
C TYR A 154 -6.31 3.06 -10.33
N TYR A 155 -6.31 3.87 -9.27
CA TYR A 155 -5.36 3.79 -8.18
C TYR A 155 -6.07 3.82 -6.83
N PRO A 156 -5.75 2.91 -5.89
CA PRO A 156 -6.48 2.82 -4.62
C PRO A 156 -6.16 3.93 -3.62
N GLY A 157 -5.21 4.79 -3.95
CA GLY A 157 -4.66 5.78 -3.03
C GLY A 157 -3.54 5.20 -2.16
N GLY A 158 -2.63 6.05 -1.76
CA GLY A 158 -1.48 5.65 -0.94
C GLY A 158 -0.22 6.39 -1.33
N ARG A 159 0.94 5.83 -0.95
CA ARG A 159 2.24 6.46 -1.22
C ARG A 159 2.97 5.77 -2.35
N VAL A 160 3.50 6.55 -3.25
CA VAL A 160 4.39 6.11 -4.33
C VAL A 160 5.70 6.87 -4.20
N ALA A 161 6.81 6.16 -4.04
CA ALA A 161 8.14 6.75 -3.85
C ALA A 161 8.14 7.94 -2.86
N GLY A 162 7.49 7.73 -1.70
CA GLY A 162 7.42 8.70 -0.63
C GLY A 162 6.35 9.79 -0.76
N ARG A 163 5.69 9.97 -1.93
CA ARG A 163 4.67 11.00 -2.13
C ARG A 163 3.25 10.42 -2.17
N PRO A 164 2.25 11.13 -1.62
CA PRO A 164 0.87 10.67 -1.62
C PRO A 164 0.26 10.79 -3.03
N VAL A 165 -0.47 9.77 -3.46
CA VAL A 165 -1.25 9.76 -4.71
C VAL A 165 -2.71 9.49 -4.34
N PRO A 166 -3.66 10.37 -4.68
CA PRO A 166 -5.06 10.21 -4.32
C PRO A 166 -5.70 8.97 -4.95
N ALA A 167 -6.68 8.39 -4.24
CA ALA A 167 -7.51 7.33 -4.79
C ALA A 167 -8.40 7.87 -5.91
N GLY A 168 -8.51 7.18 -7.04
CA GLY A 168 -9.34 7.62 -8.14
C GLY A 168 -9.04 6.92 -9.45
N TRP A 169 -9.72 7.38 -10.51
CA TRP A 169 -9.56 6.91 -11.88
C TRP A 169 -8.83 7.95 -12.72
N TYR A 170 -7.92 7.52 -13.56
CA TYR A 170 -7.01 8.38 -14.30
C TYR A 170 -6.95 8.00 -15.77
N SER A 171 -6.73 8.99 -16.65
CA SER A 171 -6.52 8.74 -18.08
C SER A 171 -5.22 7.98 -18.35
N GLU A 172 -4.21 8.21 -17.51
CA GLU A 172 -2.91 7.54 -17.57
C GLU A 172 -2.38 7.28 -16.15
N PRO A 173 -1.60 6.22 -15.94
CA PRO A 173 -1.02 5.89 -14.63
C PRO A 173 0.27 6.72 -14.40
N TRP A 174 0.13 8.03 -14.27
CA TRP A 174 1.24 9.00 -14.14
C TRP A 174 2.18 8.73 -12.93
N TRP A 175 1.73 7.94 -11.97
CA TRP A 175 2.54 7.51 -10.82
C TRP A 175 3.39 6.24 -11.10
N LYS A 176 3.05 5.43 -12.13
CA LYS A 176 3.77 4.17 -12.41
C LYS A 176 5.27 4.36 -12.66
N PRO A 177 5.74 5.39 -13.38
CA PRO A 177 7.17 5.62 -13.53
C PRO A 177 7.89 5.82 -12.20
N ALA A 178 7.29 6.55 -11.25
CA ALA A 178 7.86 6.74 -9.93
C ALA A 178 7.84 5.46 -9.09
N LEU A 179 6.80 4.62 -9.24
CA LEU A 179 6.72 3.32 -8.59
C LEU A 179 7.85 2.39 -9.04
N VAL A 180 8.18 2.38 -10.33
CA VAL A 180 9.24 1.53 -10.91
C VAL A 180 10.63 2.09 -10.61
N ALA A 181 10.83 3.39 -10.77
CA ALA A 181 12.13 4.04 -10.58
C ALA A 181 12.48 4.29 -9.10
N GLY A 182 11.50 4.22 -8.19
CA GLY A 182 11.68 4.60 -6.79
C GLY A 182 11.90 6.11 -6.57
N ALA A 183 11.69 6.93 -7.62
CA ALA A 183 11.88 8.37 -7.57
C ALA A 183 10.92 9.07 -8.54
N TRP A 184 10.52 10.29 -8.22
CA TRP A 184 9.66 11.13 -9.06
C TRP A 184 10.46 11.91 -10.08
N GLY A 185 9.93 11.97 -11.30
CA GLY A 185 10.49 12.81 -12.37
C GLY A 185 10.25 14.32 -12.17
N LEU A 186 10.98 15.13 -12.93
CA LEU A 186 10.73 16.56 -13.00
C LEU A 186 9.33 16.81 -13.57
N GLY A 187 8.62 17.79 -13.03
CA GLY A 187 7.26 18.12 -13.47
C GLY A 187 6.13 17.44 -12.71
N SER A 188 6.40 16.40 -11.92
CA SER A 188 5.35 15.70 -11.15
C SER A 188 4.57 16.63 -10.20
N MET A 189 5.24 17.61 -9.59
CA MET A 189 4.61 18.64 -8.75
C MET A 189 3.64 19.52 -9.57
N PHE A 190 4.02 19.92 -10.78
CA PHE A 190 3.17 20.74 -11.65
C PHE A 190 1.94 19.94 -12.11
N LEU A 191 2.12 18.68 -12.50
CA LEU A 191 1.04 17.78 -12.85
C LEU A 191 0.08 17.60 -11.67
N PHE A 192 0.62 17.33 -10.49
CA PHE A 192 -0.17 17.19 -9.26
C PHE A 192 -0.96 18.46 -8.96
N SER A 193 -0.32 19.64 -9.02
CA SER A 193 -0.97 20.92 -8.76
C SER A 193 -2.11 21.17 -9.75
N ALA A 194 -1.88 20.92 -11.04
CA ALA A 194 -2.89 21.13 -12.07
C ALA A 194 -4.11 20.20 -11.91
N LEU A 195 -3.89 18.94 -11.52
CA LEU A 195 -4.97 17.97 -11.33
C LEU A 195 -5.74 18.16 -10.02
N PHE A 196 -5.07 18.54 -8.92
CA PHE A 196 -5.66 18.40 -7.59
C PHE A 196 -5.79 19.71 -6.80
N SER A 197 -5.25 20.85 -7.29
CA SER A 197 -5.37 22.13 -6.57
C SER A 197 -6.82 22.50 -6.29
N GLY A 198 -7.12 22.74 -5.01
CA GLY A 198 -8.47 23.09 -4.55
C GLY A 198 -9.50 21.95 -4.56
N MET A 199 -9.09 20.71 -4.83
CA MET A 199 -9.98 19.55 -4.79
C MET A 199 -10.27 19.16 -3.33
N SER A 200 -11.54 19.15 -2.93
CA SER A 200 -11.96 18.94 -1.53
C SER A 200 -11.52 17.60 -0.94
N GLY A 201 -11.35 16.57 -1.77
CA GLY A 201 -10.88 15.24 -1.33
C GLY A 201 -9.37 15.11 -1.21
N VAL A 202 -8.59 16.15 -1.56
CA VAL A 202 -7.13 16.17 -1.49
C VAL A 202 -6.73 17.35 -0.60
N GLY A 203 -6.49 17.06 0.68
CA GLY A 203 -6.31 18.05 1.75
C GLY A 203 -4.92 18.69 1.83
N TYR A 204 -4.08 18.53 0.81
CA TYR A 204 -2.70 19.02 0.77
C TYR A 204 -2.40 19.65 -0.61
N ASP A 205 -1.45 20.59 -0.62
CA ASP A 205 -1.02 21.30 -1.83
C ASP A 205 0.16 20.60 -2.55
N ALA A 206 0.61 21.19 -3.65
CA ALA A 206 1.72 20.67 -4.43
C ALA A 206 3.06 20.65 -3.68
N GLN A 207 3.29 21.59 -2.77
CA GLN A 207 4.50 21.64 -1.95
C GLN A 207 4.49 20.53 -0.91
N ALA A 208 3.35 20.30 -0.27
CA ALA A 208 3.15 19.19 0.64
C ALA A 208 3.29 17.84 -0.07
N PHE A 209 2.76 17.71 -1.29
CA PHE A 209 2.98 16.53 -2.14
C PHE A 209 4.48 16.29 -2.40
N GLU A 210 5.24 17.33 -2.76
CA GLU A 210 6.67 17.21 -3.04
C GLU A 210 7.47 16.80 -1.80
N ASN A 211 7.10 17.34 -0.64
CA ASN A 211 7.74 17.02 0.64
C ASN A 211 7.27 15.68 1.24
N GLY A 212 6.37 14.96 0.57
CA GLY A 212 5.83 13.71 1.06
C GLY A 212 4.97 13.87 2.32
N VAL A 213 4.31 15.01 2.50
CA VAL A 213 3.38 15.23 3.61
C VAL A 213 2.22 14.23 3.51
N GLY A 214 1.86 13.65 4.65
CA GLY A 214 0.97 12.49 4.72
C GLY A 214 1.71 11.24 5.20
N ASP A 215 2.96 11.38 5.65
CA ASP A 215 3.63 10.36 6.44
C ASP A 215 2.93 10.28 7.79
N GLY A 216 2.04 9.27 7.88
CA GLY A 216 1.26 9.02 9.09
C GLY A 216 2.10 8.74 10.32
N SER A 217 2.80 9.75 10.79
CA SER A 217 3.13 9.88 12.19
C SER A 217 1.88 10.41 12.91
N ASP A 218 0.79 9.64 12.91
CA ASP A 218 -0.14 9.67 14.03
C ASP A 218 0.66 9.15 15.23
N GLY A 219 1.46 10.05 15.79
CA GLY A 219 1.99 9.91 17.12
C GLY A 219 0.79 9.72 18.04
N GLY A 220 0.50 8.47 18.37
CA GLY A 220 -0.35 8.14 19.49
C GLY A 220 0.24 8.80 20.72
N MET A 221 -0.22 10.03 21.01
CA MET A 221 -0.21 10.55 22.35
C MET A 221 -1.27 9.78 23.13
N ASP A 222 -0.88 8.62 23.59
CA ASP A 222 -1.54 7.95 24.70
C ASP A 222 -1.22 8.81 25.93
N GLY A 223 -2.11 9.79 26.17
CA GLY A 223 -2.13 10.59 27.40
C GLY A 223 -2.64 9.71 28.51
N GLY A 224 -1.72 9.12 29.27
CA GLY A 224 -2.06 8.54 30.55
C GLY A 224 -2.48 9.64 31.53
N ASP A 225 -3.62 9.44 32.13
CA ASP A 225 -4.02 9.88 33.47
C ASP A 225 -4.53 8.67 34.23
#